data_b4431d2095886bcdf99bf29e86224b3c
#
_entry.id   b4431d2095886bcdf99bf29e86224b3c
#
_cell.length_a   1.000
_cell.length_b   1.000
_cell.length_c   1.000
_cell.angle_alpha   90.00
_cell.angle_beta   90.00
_cell.angle_gamma   90.00
#
_symmetry.space_group_name_H-M   'P 1'
#
loop_
_entity.id
_entity.type
_entity.pdbx_description
1 polymer ?
#
loop_
_entity_poly.entity_id
_entity_poly.type
_entity_poly.pdbx_seq_one_letter_code
_entity_poly.pdbx_strand_id
1 'polypeptide(L)'
;RLYEKAHSGIVASDPDFSEPLRLHDSQVRPEWLDYNGHMTESRYLQVFGDTTDAFLNFIGMDENYRKQGFSVYTVETHIRHVCEVAGGEPLSVKSQLLGFDEKRFRIVHEMFHPPSGDVLATAEHMLLHVNTDKGKACPFGKILYEKLAEIWNGHQNLDIPDYAGKGFQELNKK
;
A
#
# COMPACT_ATOMS: atom_id res chain seq x y z
N ARG A 1 4.26 -16.44 9.22
CA ARG A 1 5.50 -17.16 8.80
C ARG A 1 5.89 -16.93 7.33
N LEU A 2 4.93 -16.74 6.42
CA LEU A 2 5.21 -16.32 5.03
C LEU A 2 5.55 -14.81 4.98
N TYR A 3 5.04 -14.05 5.91
CA TYR A 3 5.29 -12.63 6.10
C TYR A 3 6.75 -12.35 6.50
N GLU A 4 7.32 -13.15 7.42
CA GLU A 4 8.72 -13.01 7.86
C GLU A 4 9.74 -13.34 6.77
N LYS A 5 9.42 -14.26 5.85
CA LYS A 5 10.32 -14.61 4.74
C LYS A 5 10.35 -13.58 3.61
N ALA A 6 9.24 -12.88 3.37
CA ALA A 6 9.20 -11.80 2.39
C ALA A 6 9.99 -10.56 2.87
N HIS A 7 10.04 -10.32 4.17
CA HIS A 7 10.77 -9.19 4.76
C HIS A 7 12.29 -9.38 4.79
N SER A 8 12.77 -10.62 4.91
CA SER A 8 14.20 -10.89 5.02
C SER A 8 14.98 -10.82 3.71
N GLY A 9 14.30 -10.79 2.57
CA GLY A 9 14.92 -10.72 1.24
C GLY A 9 15.05 -9.32 0.64
N ILE A 10 14.38 -8.32 1.23
CA ILE A 10 14.29 -6.96 0.67
C ILE A 10 15.23 -5.97 1.40
N VAL A 11 15.76 -6.33 2.57
CA VAL A 11 16.54 -5.44 3.45
C VAL A 11 18.04 -5.55 3.20
N ALA A 12 18.52 -5.88 2.02
CA ALA A 12 19.94 -6.02 1.73
C ALA A 12 20.66 -4.69 1.36
N SER A 13 19.95 -3.58 1.22
CA SER A 13 20.53 -2.24 1.09
C SER A 13 19.57 -1.23 1.70
N ASP A 14 20.06 -0.26 2.45
CA ASP A 14 19.26 0.87 2.90
C ASP A 14 18.57 1.48 1.68
N PRO A 15 17.23 1.45 1.61
CA PRO A 15 16.53 2.04 0.47
C PRO A 15 16.79 3.55 0.51
N ASP A 16 17.34 4.09 -0.57
CA ASP A 16 17.57 5.53 -0.72
C ASP A 16 16.30 6.33 -1.03
N PHE A 17 15.17 5.64 -1.15
CA PHE A 17 13.86 6.18 -1.49
C PHE A 17 13.84 6.99 -2.80
N SER A 18 14.79 6.76 -3.69
CA SER A 18 14.79 7.34 -5.04
C SER A 18 13.79 6.68 -5.97
N GLU A 19 13.22 5.56 -5.55
CA GLU A 19 12.22 4.78 -6.27
C GLU A 19 11.07 4.39 -5.34
N PRO A 20 9.89 4.02 -5.88
CA PRO A 20 8.82 3.43 -5.07
C PRO A 20 9.30 2.19 -4.33
N LEU A 21 8.74 1.97 -3.15
CA LEU A 21 9.04 0.79 -2.32
C LEU A 21 8.35 -0.45 -2.90
N ARG A 22 9.02 -1.59 -2.84
CA ARG A 22 8.47 -2.89 -3.20
C ARG A 22 8.47 -3.78 -1.96
N LEU A 23 7.40 -3.72 -1.18
CA LEU A 23 7.33 -4.35 0.14
C LEU A 23 6.51 -5.64 0.17
N HIS A 24 5.77 -5.96 -0.89
CA HIS A 24 4.88 -7.10 -0.91
C HIS A 24 4.84 -7.77 -2.28
N ASP A 25 5.12 -9.06 -2.28
CA ASP A 25 4.93 -9.97 -3.41
C ASP A 25 3.90 -11.03 -3.02
N SER A 26 3.11 -11.48 -3.98
CA SER A 26 2.08 -12.48 -3.76
C SER A 26 1.89 -13.34 -5.01
N GLN A 27 0.92 -14.21 -4.97
CA GLN A 27 0.53 -15.08 -6.08
C GLN A 27 -0.98 -15.24 -6.06
N VAL A 28 -1.61 -15.26 -7.21
CA VAL A 28 -3.06 -15.50 -7.32
C VAL A 28 -3.37 -16.93 -6.89
N ARG A 29 -4.09 -17.09 -5.79
CA ARG A 29 -4.45 -18.38 -5.21
C ARG A 29 -5.70 -18.95 -5.87
N PRO A 30 -5.89 -20.27 -5.91
CA PRO A 30 -7.09 -20.87 -6.48
C PRO A 30 -8.40 -20.38 -5.86
N GLU A 31 -8.42 -20.16 -4.54
CA GLU A 31 -9.59 -19.66 -3.81
C GLU A 31 -9.91 -18.19 -4.05
N TRP A 32 -9.07 -17.49 -4.79
CA TRP A 32 -9.27 -16.08 -5.16
C TRP A 32 -9.97 -15.89 -6.51
N LEU A 33 -10.20 -16.99 -7.22
CA LEU A 33 -10.73 -16.94 -8.58
C LEU A 33 -12.25 -16.82 -8.61
N ASP A 34 -12.72 -16.07 -9.59
CA ASP A 34 -14.13 -16.05 -9.97
C ASP A 34 -14.45 -17.18 -10.95
N TYR A 35 -15.68 -17.21 -11.42
CA TYR A 35 -16.16 -18.23 -12.39
C TYR A 35 -15.48 -18.13 -13.77
N ASN A 36 -14.80 -17.02 -14.07
CA ASN A 36 -14.01 -16.85 -15.31
C ASN A 36 -12.55 -17.29 -15.16
N GLY A 37 -12.13 -17.75 -13.99
CA GLY A 37 -10.75 -18.14 -13.74
C GLY A 37 -9.79 -16.97 -13.51
N HIS A 38 -10.32 -15.78 -13.27
CA HIS A 38 -9.55 -14.57 -12.95
C HIS A 38 -9.70 -14.18 -11.47
N MET A 39 -8.71 -13.45 -10.97
CA MET A 39 -8.77 -12.96 -9.59
C MET A 39 -10.00 -12.08 -9.38
N THR A 40 -10.81 -12.41 -8.37
CA THR A 40 -12.02 -11.67 -8.07
C THR A 40 -11.73 -10.28 -7.49
N GLU A 41 -12.62 -9.34 -7.71
CA GLU A 41 -12.50 -7.92 -7.36
C GLU A 41 -12.02 -7.69 -5.92
N SER A 42 -12.61 -8.37 -4.94
CA SER A 42 -12.28 -8.18 -3.53
C SER A 42 -10.84 -8.55 -3.17
N ARG A 43 -10.21 -9.43 -3.94
CA ARG A 43 -8.86 -9.90 -3.65
C ARG A 43 -7.78 -8.88 -4.01
N TYR A 44 -8.04 -8.01 -4.98
CA TYR A 44 -7.17 -6.85 -5.24
C TYR A 44 -7.04 -5.96 -4.01
N LEU A 45 -8.17 -5.64 -3.40
CA LEU A 45 -8.17 -4.83 -2.17
C LEU A 45 -7.47 -5.56 -1.01
N GLN A 46 -7.63 -6.87 -0.89
CA GLN A 46 -6.92 -7.67 0.11
C GLN A 46 -5.41 -7.57 -0.08
N VAL A 47 -4.90 -7.73 -1.28
CA VAL A 47 -3.46 -7.61 -1.59
C VAL A 47 -2.95 -6.20 -1.25
N PHE A 48 -3.72 -5.16 -1.55
CA PHE A 48 -3.37 -3.79 -1.16
C PHE A 48 -3.38 -3.59 0.35
N GLY A 49 -4.32 -4.21 1.06
CA GLY A 49 -4.33 -4.22 2.53
C GLY A 49 -3.09 -4.88 3.12
N ASP A 50 -2.70 -6.01 2.59
CA ASP A 50 -1.47 -6.71 3.00
C ASP A 50 -0.22 -5.84 2.72
N THR A 51 -0.22 -5.11 1.61
CA THR A 51 0.85 -4.16 1.28
C THR A 51 0.89 -2.98 2.26
N THR A 52 -0.26 -2.46 2.63
CA THR A 52 -0.36 -1.40 3.66
C THR A 52 0.18 -1.90 5.00
N ASP A 53 -0.14 -3.11 5.40
CA ASP A 53 0.41 -3.70 6.63
C ASP A 53 1.93 -3.84 6.55
N ALA A 54 2.47 -4.24 5.41
CA ALA A 54 3.92 -4.29 5.19
C ALA A 54 4.56 -2.90 5.30
N PHE A 55 3.92 -1.88 4.76
CA PHE A 55 4.38 -0.49 4.87
C PHE A 55 4.33 0.00 6.32
N LEU A 56 3.26 -0.28 7.05
CA LEU A 56 3.13 0.10 8.46
C LEU A 56 4.22 -0.55 9.32
N ASN A 57 4.50 -1.83 9.12
CA ASN A 57 5.62 -2.50 9.79
C ASN A 57 6.97 -1.87 9.41
N PHE A 58 7.14 -1.52 8.16
CA PHE A 58 8.36 -0.89 7.66
C PHE A 58 8.64 0.47 8.33
N ILE A 59 7.61 1.26 8.61
CA ILE A 59 7.76 2.55 9.29
C ILE A 59 7.83 2.44 10.82
N GLY A 60 7.65 1.25 11.37
CA GLY A 60 7.79 0.99 12.80
C GLY A 60 6.50 0.77 13.59
N MET A 61 5.34 0.67 12.92
CA MET A 61 4.10 0.30 13.57
C MET A 61 3.99 -1.22 13.71
N ASP A 62 4.74 -1.74 14.67
CA ASP A 62 4.76 -3.16 15.03
C ASP A 62 3.74 -3.50 16.13
N GLU A 63 3.78 -4.74 16.61
CA GLU A 63 2.93 -5.20 17.70
C GLU A 63 3.14 -4.40 18.99
N ASN A 64 4.40 -4.07 19.32
CA ASN A 64 4.71 -3.29 20.52
C ASN A 64 4.11 -1.88 20.46
N TYR A 65 4.15 -1.27 19.28
CA TYR A 65 3.52 0.03 19.06
C TYR A 65 2.00 -0.04 19.25
N ARG A 66 1.36 -1.09 18.70
CA ARG A 66 -0.08 -1.31 18.87
C ARG A 66 -0.48 -1.58 20.32
N LYS A 67 0.36 -2.29 21.07
CA LYS A 67 0.13 -2.56 22.51
C LYS A 67 0.13 -1.29 23.35
N GLN A 68 0.74 -0.21 22.87
CA GLN A 68 0.71 1.09 23.54
C GLN A 68 -0.61 1.84 23.32
N GLY A 69 -1.55 1.29 22.58
CA GLY A 69 -2.85 1.88 22.32
C GLY A 69 -2.92 2.76 21.08
N PHE A 70 -2.06 2.50 20.10
CA PHE A 70 -2.03 3.23 18.83
C PHE A 70 -2.25 2.31 17.64
N SER A 71 -2.85 2.86 16.60
CA SER A 71 -3.04 2.17 15.33
C SER A 71 -3.13 3.18 14.18
N VAL A 72 -3.18 2.66 12.97
CA VAL A 72 -3.41 3.45 11.76
C VAL A 72 -4.60 2.85 11.02
N TYR A 73 -5.60 3.66 10.72
CA TYR A 73 -6.82 3.24 10.03
C TYR A 73 -6.82 3.80 8.60
N THR A 74 -7.21 2.97 7.64
CA THR A 74 -7.53 3.42 6.30
C THR A 74 -8.89 4.12 6.34
N VAL A 75 -8.94 5.40 6.00
CA VAL A 75 -10.16 6.21 6.06
C VAL A 75 -10.74 6.55 4.70
N GLU A 76 -9.94 6.39 3.64
CA GLU A 76 -10.38 6.63 2.28
C GLU A 76 -9.57 5.75 1.32
N THR A 77 -10.25 5.14 0.35
CA THR A 77 -9.64 4.30 -0.66
C THR A 77 -10.26 4.57 -2.02
N HIS A 78 -9.43 4.80 -3.02
CA HIS A 78 -9.81 4.79 -4.42
C HIS A 78 -9.04 3.69 -5.12
N ILE A 79 -9.73 2.68 -5.64
CA ILE A 79 -9.15 1.56 -6.35
C ILE A 79 -9.58 1.59 -7.83
N ARG A 80 -8.64 1.27 -8.72
CA ARG A 80 -8.89 1.12 -10.15
C ARG A 80 -8.43 -0.25 -10.60
N HIS A 81 -9.31 -0.98 -11.27
CA HIS A 81 -9.00 -2.26 -11.89
C HIS A 81 -8.61 -2.01 -13.35
N VAL A 82 -7.38 -2.33 -13.72
CA VAL A 82 -6.81 -2.01 -15.04
C VAL A 82 -6.76 -3.23 -15.93
N CYS A 83 -6.24 -4.35 -15.42
CA CYS A 83 -6.16 -5.62 -16.14
C CYS A 83 -6.55 -6.78 -15.23
N GLU A 84 -7.19 -7.78 -15.81
CA GLU A 84 -7.45 -9.05 -15.15
C GLU A 84 -6.17 -9.90 -15.04
N VAL A 85 -6.14 -10.81 -14.09
CA VAL A 85 -5.03 -11.73 -13.88
C VAL A 85 -5.54 -13.13 -13.57
N ALA A 86 -4.92 -14.13 -14.19
CA ALA A 86 -5.29 -15.53 -14.07
C ALA A 86 -4.77 -16.17 -12.77
N GLY A 87 -5.32 -17.34 -12.44
CA GLY A 87 -4.85 -18.15 -11.31
C GLY A 87 -3.40 -18.57 -11.45
N GLY A 88 -2.68 -18.61 -10.33
CA GLY A 88 -1.28 -19.02 -10.29
C GLY A 88 -0.27 -17.95 -10.68
N GLU A 89 -0.70 -16.84 -11.25
CA GLU A 89 0.19 -15.78 -11.70
C GLU A 89 0.78 -14.98 -10.51
N PRO A 90 2.06 -14.57 -10.63
CA PRO A 90 2.70 -13.76 -9.60
C PRO A 90 2.20 -12.34 -9.60
N LEU A 91 2.16 -11.75 -8.42
CA LEU A 91 1.79 -10.36 -8.16
C LEU A 91 2.90 -9.65 -7.42
N SER A 92 3.13 -8.38 -7.73
CA SER A 92 3.98 -7.51 -6.95
C SER A 92 3.34 -6.13 -6.81
N VAL A 93 3.67 -5.44 -5.73
CA VAL A 93 3.11 -4.10 -5.46
C VAL A 93 4.23 -3.12 -5.20
N LYS A 94 4.19 -2.00 -5.90
CA LYS A 94 5.02 -0.81 -5.63
C LYS A 94 4.22 0.20 -4.83
N SER A 95 4.86 0.81 -3.86
CA SER A 95 4.24 1.78 -2.96
C SER A 95 4.99 3.11 -3.00
N GLN A 96 4.26 4.21 -3.16
CA GLN A 96 4.81 5.56 -3.17
C GLN A 96 4.06 6.44 -2.19
N LEU A 97 4.80 7.04 -1.26
CA LEU A 97 4.25 8.05 -0.35
C LEU A 97 4.01 9.34 -1.13
N LEU A 98 2.77 9.86 -1.07
CA LEU A 98 2.37 11.10 -1.74
C LEU A 98 2.39 12.32 -0.83
N GLY A 99 2.49 12.12 0.46
CA GLY A 99 2.54 13.19 1.45
C GLY A 99 2.11 12.69 2.82
N PHE A 100 2.39 13.49 3.83
CA PHE A 100 1.97 13.21 5.20
C PHE A 100 1.90 14.50 6.02
N ASP A 101 1.15 14.44 7.07
CA ASP A 101 1.12 15.47 8.11
C ASP A 101 1.36 14.84 9.50
N GLU A 102 1.05 15.54 10.55
CA GLU A 102 1.30 15.09 11.93
C GLU A 102 0.53 13.80 12.33
N LYS A 103 -0.57 13.47 11.63
CA LYS A 103 -1.44 12.32 11.97
C LYS A 103 -1.96 11.53 10.77
N ARG A 104 -1.68 11.95 9.53
CA ARG A 104 -2.16 11.29 8.31
C ARG A 104 -1.03 11.10 7.32
N PHE A 105 -1.18 10.10 6.46
CA PHE A 105 -0.38 10.01 5.25
C PHE A 105 -1.20 9.48 4.08
N ARG A 106 -0.79 9.88 2.88
CA ARG A 106 -1.38 9.45 1.61
C ARG A 106 -0.39 8.60 0.86
N ILE A 107 -0.83 7.44 0.41
CA ILE A 107 0.02 6.46 -0.29
C ILE A 107 -0.70 5.92 -1.51
N VAL A 108 0.03 5.65 -2.58
CA VAL A 108 -0.45 4.88 -3.72
C VAL A 108 0.26 3.53 -3.77
N HIS A 109 -0.52 2.50 -4.08
CA HIS A 109 -0.05 1.15 -4.39
C HIS A 109 -0.34 0.85 -5.85
N GLU A 110 0.64 0.34 -6.55
CA GLU A 110 0.50 -0.15 -7.92
C GLU A 110 0.80 -1.63 -7.97
N MET A 111 -0.23 -2.42 -8.26
CA MET A 111 -0.09 -3.87 -8.45
C MET A 111 0.28 -4.14 -9.89
N PHE A 112 1.31 -4.93 -10.11
CA PHE A 112 1.77 -5.31 -11.43
C PHE A 112 2.10 -6.80 -11.52
N HIS A 113 2.10 -7.29 -12.75
CA HIS A 113 2.49 -8.65 -13.10
C HIS A 113 3.97 -8.66 -13.47
N PRO A 114 4.88 -9.20 -12.63
CA PRO A 114 6.30 -9.10 -12.86
C PRO A 114 6.79 -9.67 -14.22
N PRO A 115 6.27 -10.82 -14.72
CA PRO A 115 6.73 -11.36 -15.99
C PRO A 115 6.44 -10.47 -17.20
N SER A 116 5.30 -9.77 -17.23
CA SER A 116 4.91 -8.90 -18.35
C SER A 116 5.16 -7.43 -18.10
N GLY A 117 5.25 -7.02 -16.83
CA GLY A 117 5.30 -5.62 -16.44
C GLY A 117 3.94 -4.90 -16.47
N ASP A 118 2.86 -5.63 -16.81
CA ASP A 118 1.52 -5.02 -16.89
C ASP A 118 1.04 -4.54 -15.53
N VAL A 119 0.47 -3.34 -15.49
CA VAL A 119 -0.24 -2.82 -14.33
C VAL A 119 -1.59 -3.50 -14.25
N LEU A 120 -1.89 -4.12 -13.13
CA LEU A 120 -3.15 -4.84 -12.88
C LEU A 120 -4.19 -3.99 -12.17
N ALA A 121 -3.77 -3.23 -11.18
CA ALA A 121 -4.64 -2.35 -10.41
C ALA A 121 -3.82 -1.28 -9.71
N THR A 122 -4.49 -0.21 -9.33
CA THR A 122 -3.91 0.86 -8.51
C THR A 122 -4.85 1.19 -7.36
N ALA A 123 -4.28 1.55 -6.21
CA ALA A 123 -5.05 2.01 -5.07
C ALA A 123 -4.39 3.24 -4.46
N GLU A 124 -5.19 4.24 -4.14
CA GLU A 124 -4.79 5.39 -3.35
C GLU A 124 -5.49 5.33 -2.01
N HIS A 125 -4.72 5.44 -0.92
CA HIS A 125 -5.24 5.41 0.44
C HIS A 125 -4.90 6.68 1.20
N MET A 126 -5.85 7.15 1.98
CA MET A 126 -5.61 8.05 3.11
C MET A 126 -5.64 7.23 4.39
N LEU A 127 -4.58 7.36 5.19
CA LEU A 127 -4.44 6.66 6.46
C LEU A 127 -4.35 7.66 7.61
N LEU A 128 -4.97 7.30 8.74
CA LEU A 128 -5.12 8.15 9.90
C LEU A 128 -4.58 7.45 11.15
N HIS A 129 -3.65 8.10 11.85
CA HIS A 129 -3.14 7.63 13.13
C HIS A 129 -4.14 7.91 14.25
N VAL A 130 -4.42 6.91 15.06
CA VAL A 130 -5.44 6.95 16.08
C VAL A 130 -4.94 6.43 17.42
N ASN A 131 -5.51 6.96 18.50
CA ASN A 131 -5.44 6.36 19.82
C ASN A 131 -6.65 5.41 19.94
N THR A 132 -6.38 4.11 20.06
CA THR A 132 -7.44 3.09 20.08
C THR A 132 -8.26 3.09 21.35
N ASP A 133 -7.66 3.49 22.49
CA ASP A 133 -8.36 3.53 23.77
C ASP A 133 -9.36 4.71 23.81
N LYS A 134 -9.00 5.83 23.19
CA LYS A 134 -9.84 7.04 23.15
C LYS A 134 -10.73 7.10 21.91
N GLY A 135 -10.49 6.25 20.91
CA GLY A 135 -11.23 6.27 19.64
C GLY A 135 -11.08 7.59 18.86
N LYS A 136 -9.93 8.23 18.95
CA LYS A 136 -9.69 9.55 18.34
C LYS A 136 -8.38 9.57 17.58
N ALA A 137 -8.34 10.38 16.52
CA ALA A 137 -7.11 10.71 15.83
C ALA A 137 -6.12 11.38 16.78
N CYS A 138 -4.85 11.06 16.63
CA CYS A 138 -3.77 11.66 17.40
C CYS A 138 -2.48 11.69 16.56
N PRO A 139 -1.52 12.55 16.92
CA PRO A 139 -0.27 12.64 16.22
C PRO A 139 0.54 11.33 16.23
N PHE A 140 1.27 11.06 15.16
CA PHE A 140 2.24 9.98 15.11
C PHE A 140 3.26 10.08 16.26
N GLY A 141 3.69 8.93 16.77
CA GLY A 141 4.88 8.88 17.60
C GLY A 141 6.12 9.34 16.82
N LYS A 142 7.13 9.80 17.55
CA LYS A 142 8.34 10.38 16.97
C LYS A 142 9.01 9.48 15.93
N ILE A 143 9.16 8.18 16.22
CA ILE A 143 9.83 7.23 15.34
C ILE A 143 9.09 7.06 14.02
N LEU A 144 7.76 6.93 14.06
CA LEU A 144 6.95 6.82 12.85
C LEU A 144 7.01 8.09 12.00
N TYR A 145 6.88 9.23 12.64
CA TYR A 145 6.96 10.54 11.98
C TYR A 145 8.30 10.74 11.28
N GLU A 146 9.40 10.44 11.96
CA GLU A 146 10.74 10.56 11.40
C GLU A 146 10.95 9.61 10.21
N LYS A 147 10.41 8.39 10.29
CA LYS A 147 10.47 7.43 9.18
C LYS A 147 9.66 7.88 7.97
N LEU A 148 8.47 8.41 8.20
CA LEU A 148 7.67 9.02 7.12
C LEU A 148 8.41 10.20 6.47
N ALA A 149 9.04 11.05 7.27
CA ALA A 149 9.85 12.16 6.78
C ALA A 149 11.04 11.69 5.94
N GLU A 150 11.71 10.63 6.36
CA GLU A 150 12.83 10.02 5.63
C GLU A 150 12.38 9.50 4.26
N ILE A 151 11.26 8.76 4.22
CA ILE A 151 10.69 8.26 2.95
C ILE A 151 10.27 9.43 2.07
N TRP A 152 9.62 10.42 2.64
CA TRP A 152 9.16 11.61 1.90
C TRP A 152 10.31 12.39 1.28
N ASN A 153 11.44 12.48 1.95
CA ASN A 153 12.62 13.15 1.41
C ASN A 153 13.06 12.59 0.04
N GLY A 154 12.90 11.30 -0.18
CA GLY A 154 13.11 10.68 -1.49
C GLY A 154 11.88 10.73 -2.40
N HIS A 155 10.72 10.32 -1.91
CA HIS A 155 9.50 10.17 -2.71
C HIS A 155 8.93 11.49 -3.22
N GLN A 156 9.18 12.62 -2.56
CA GLN A 156 8.76 13.94 -3.06
C GLN A 156 9.36 14.30 -4.43
N ASN A 157 10.46 13.67 -4.80
CA ASN A 157 11.14 13.88 -6.08
C ASN A 157 10.61 12.96 -7.20
N LEU A 158 9.77 11.98 -6.87
CA LEU A 158 9.14 11.09 -7.83
C LEU A 158 7.96 11.77 -8.52
N ASP A 159 7.74 11.42 -9.77
CA ASP A 159 6.54 11.84 -10.48
C ASP A 159 5.28 11.36 -9.75
N ILE A 160 4.28 12.24 -9.64
CA ILE A 160 2.98 11.87 -9.10
C ILE A 160 2.24 11.07 -10.16
N PRO A 161 1.76 9.85 -9.86
CA PRO A 161 1.00 9.08 -10.83
C PRO A 161 -0.25 9.84 -11.32
N ASP A 162 -0.57 9.72 -12.61
CA ASP A 162 -1.67 10.44 -13.23
C ASP A 162 -3.04 10.18 -12.59
N TYR A 163 -3.22 9.02 -11.99
CA TYR A 163 -4.47 8.63 -11.32
C TYR A 163 -4.59 9.18 -9.88
N ALA A 164 -3.50 9.67 -9.29
CA ALA A 164 -3.51 10.14 -7.91
C ALA A 164 -4.31 11.43 -7.73
N GLY A 165 -5.10 11.49 -6.67
CA GLY A 165 -5.94 12.64 -6.34
C GLY A 165 -7.15 12.82 -7.24
N LYS A 166 -7.49 11.84 -8.06
CA LYS A 166 -8.62 11.88 -8.98
C LYS A 166 -9.73 10.92 -8.53
N GLY A 167 -10.97 11.36 -8.65
CA GLY A 167 -12.14 10.51 -8.47
C GLY A 167 -12.46 9.69 -9.73
N PHE A 168 -13.72 9.31 -9.88
CA PHE A 168 -14.20 8.63 -11.08
C PHE A 168 -14.05 9.51 -12.32
N GLN A 169 -13.78 8.85 -13.45
CA GLN A 169 -13.81 9.54 -14.73
C GLN A 169 -15.24 10.01 -15.03
N GLU A 170 -15.35 11.22 -15.55
CA GLU A 170 -16.64 11.73 -16.02
C GLU A 170 -17.08 10.93 -17.24
N LEU A 171 -18.39 10.60 -17.26
CA LEU A 171 -19.00 9.98 -18.43
C LEU A 171 -19.21 11.05 -19.50
N ASN A 172 -18.81 10.72 -20.72
CA ASN A 172 -19.09 11.61 -21.85
C ASN A 172 -20.59 11.82 -21.97
N LYS A 173 -21.05 13.04 -21.80
CA LYS A 173 -22.43 13.42 -22.19
C LYS A 173 -22.49 13.33 -23.71
N LYS A 174 -23.26 12.37 -24.24
CA LYS A 174 -23.62 12.34 -25.64
C LYS A 174 -24.57 13.48 -25.96
#